data_f0eed7cce9efd120a1725dce67818d01
#
_entry.id   f0eed7cce9efd120a1725dce67818d01
#
_cell.length_a   1.000
_cell.length_b   1.000
_cell.length_c   1.000
_cell.angle_alpha   90.00
_cell.angle_beta   90.00
_cell.angle_gamma   90.00
#
_symmetry.space_group_name_H-M   'P 1'
#
loop_
_entity.id
_entity.type
_entity.pdbx_description
1 polymer ?
#
loop_
_entity_poly.entity_id
_entity_poly.type
_entity_poly.pdbx_seq_one_letter_code
_entity_poly.pdbx_strand_id
1 'polypeptide(L)'
;MDAEPLSAVQLEQLRSLSTCLVASAIETFGVRLHNKGFSDSRLRCIFDDLPPVVGYAATARIRSSDPPMEGGNYYGYYDRGDWWASVAKIPHPRIVVIEDIDTPPGRGALVGEVHANILLALGCVGVVTNGAVRDLPAVHPTGFQMFAGNISISHAYAHLFDFGGTVEIAGLTVHPGDLIQGDLHGVQTIPREIANQVPAKALELAAKRKELIALCRSQDFSISMLSQKVKELKS
;
A
#
# COMPACT_ATOMS: atom_id res chain seq x y z
N MET A 1 -21.90 3.83 -9.04
CA MET A 1 -22.18 2.46 -8.52
C MET A 1 -20.88 1.94 -7.95
N ASP A 2 -20.83 1.73 -6.65
CA ASP A 2 -19.63 1.18 -6.02
C ASP A 2 -19.48 -0.26 -6.49
N ALA A 3 -18.36 -0.57 -7.14
CA ALA A 3 -18.06 -1.93 -7.58
C ALA A 3 -18.02 -2.86 -6.35
N GLU A 4 -18.60 -4.04 -6.43
CA GLU A 4 -18.57 -5.03 -5.34
C GLU A 4 -17.11 -5.35 -4.93
N PRO A 5 -16.86 -5.63 -3.64
CA PRO A 5 -15.55 -6.09 -3.21
C PRO A 5 -15.13 -7.36 -3.95
N LEU A 6 -13.82 -7.48 -4.20
CA LEU A 6 -13.26 -8.69 -4.80
C LEU A 6 -13.46 -9.90 -3.86
N SER A 7 -13.60 -11.09 -4.44
CA SER A 7 -13.62 -12.34 -3.68
C SER A 7 -12.24 -12.61 -3.03
N ALA A 8 -12.22 -13.44 -1.99
CA ALA A 8 -10.97 -13.85 -1.33
C ALA A 8 -9.96 -14.46 -2.31
N VAL A 9 -10.43 -15.22 -3.31
CA VAL A 9 -9.57 -15.82 -4.35
C VAL A 9 -8.91 -14.74 -5.20
N GLN A 10 -9.66 -13.71 -5.63
CA GLN A 10 -9.12 -12.63 -6.45
C GLN A 10 -8.11 -11.77 -5.66
N LEU A 11 -8.37 -11.50 -4.39
CA LEU A 11 -7.44 -10.80 -3.51
C LEU A 11 -6.15 -11.59 -3.31
N GLU A 12 -6.23 -12.91 -3.12
CA GLU A 12 -5.05 -13.76 -2.98
C GLU A 12 -4.25 -13.86 -4.29
N GLN A 13 -4.93 -13.89 -5.45
CA GLN A 13 -4.26 -13.81 -6.75
C GLN A 13 -3.44 -12.52 -6.88
N LEU A 14 -4.01 -11.36 -6.49
CA LEU A 14 -3.28 -10.09 -6.49
C LEU A 14 -2.13 -10.10 -5.48
N ARG A 15 -2.33 -10.66 -4.28
CA ARG A 15 -1.31 -10.75 -3.24
C ARG A 15 -0.12 -11.63 -3.64
N SER A 16 -0.34 -12.63 -4.48
CA SER A 16 0.72 -13.52 -4.98
C SER A 16 1.62 -12.88 -6.05
N LEU A 17 1.27 -11.68 -6.54
CA LEU A 17 1.99 -10.96 -7.59
C LEU A 17 2.76 -9.79 -7.01
N SER A 18 3.95 -9.49 -7.58
CA SER A 18 4.68 -8.27 -7.20
C SER A 18 3.97 -7.01 -7.69
N THR A 19 4.14 -5.90 -6.95
CA THR A 19 3.62 -4.58 -7.35
C THR A 19 4.10 -4.20 -8.74
N CYS A 20 5.36 -4.46 -9.10
CA CYS A 20 5.92 -4.18 -10.43
C CYS A 20 5.19 -4.93 -11.56
N LEU A 21 4.81 -6.18 -11.31
CA LEU A 21 4.09 -6.97 -12.31
C LEU A 21 2.64 -6.49 -12.46
N VAL A 22 1.99 -6.19 -11.34
CA VAL A 22 0.64 -5.63 -11.31
C VAL A 22 0.60 -4.24 -11.97
N ALA A 23 1.58 -3.36 -11.67
CA ALA A 23 1.70 -2.05 -12.34
C ALA A 23 1.78 -2.20 -13.86
N SER A 24 2.65 -3.09 -14.34
CA SER A 24 2.78 -3.35 -15.78
C SER A 24 1.51 -3.92 -16.41
N ALA A 25 0.74 -4.72 -15.68
CA ALA A 25 -0.56 -5.19 -16.15
C ALA A 25 -1.57 -4.04 -16.24
N ILE A 26 -1.65 -3.17 -15.23
CA ILE A 26 -2.54 -2.00 -15.22
C ILE A 26 -2.24 -1.08 -16.41
N GLU A 27 -0.97 -0.85 -16.73
CA GLU A 27 -0.55 -0.03 -17.87
C GLU A 27 -1.15 -0.50 -19.20
N THR A 28 -1.34 -1.81 -19.38
CA THR A 28 -1.90 -2.36 -20.63
C THR A 28 -3.38 -2.02 -20.84
N PHE A 29 -4.10 -1.65 -19.81
CA PHE A 29 -5.52 -1.27 -19.90
C PHE A 29 -5.73 0.20 -20.26
N GLY A 30 -4.68 1.05 -20.16
CA GLY A 30 -4.77 2.47 -20.52
C GLY A 30 -5.73 3.29 -19.65
N VAL A 31 -6.08 2.82 -18.46
CA VAL A 31 -7.08 3.46 -17.57
C VAL A 31 -6.53 4.66 -16.78
N ARG A 32 -5.20 4.80 -16.74
CA ARG A 32 -4.51 5.95 -16.10
C ARG A 32 -3.16 6.22 -16.77
N LEU A 33 -2.60 7.40 -16.50
CA LEU A 33 -1.24 7.74 -16.93
C LEU A 33 -0.23 6.82 -16.23
N HIS A 34 0.85 6.42 -16.92
CA HIS A 34 1.85 5.47 -16.42
C HIS A 34 2.65 6.00 -15.22
N ASN A 35 2.66 7.31 -14.99
CA ASN A 35 3.32 7.95 -13.85
C ASN A 35 2.37 8.27 -12.68
N LYS A 36 1.20 7.64 -12.60
CA LYS A 36 0.18 7.86 -11.58
C LYS A 36 -0.21 6.56 -10.88
N GLY A 37 -0.73 6.70 -9.66
CA GLY A 37 -1.33 5.61 -8.90
C GLY A 37 -0.33 4.73 -8.13
N PHE A 38 0.88 5.22 -7.87
CA PHE A 38 1.88 4.58 -7.01
C PHE A 38 2.67 5.61 -6.20
N SER A 39 3.22 5.18 -5.08
CA SER A 39 4.05 6.00 -4.19
C SER A 39 5.45 6.22 -4.77
N ASP A 40 6.04 7.35 -4.48
CA ASP A 40 7.44 7.63 -4.79
C ASP A 40 8.41 7.16 -3.69
N SER A 41 9.71 7.41 -3.87
CA SER A 41 10.80 6.95 -3.00
C SER A 41 10.78 7.52 -1.57
N ARG A 42 9.90 8.46 -1.26
CA ARG A 42 9.70 8.99 0.10
C ARG A 42 8.98 7.99 1.01
N LEU A 43 8.28 7.02 0.43
CA LEU A 43 7.65 5.91 1.16
C LEU A 43 8.52 4.66 1.06
N ARG A 44 8.74 3.98 2.17
CA ARG A 44 9.56 2.76 2.26
C ARG A 44 8.76 1.61 2.84
N CYS A 45 8.94 0.41 2.32
CA CYS A 45 8.54 -0.82 2.98
C CYS A 45 9.45 -1.02 4.20
N ILE A 46 8.86 -1.18 5.39
CA ILE A 46 9.63 -1.32 6.63
C ILE A 46 10.02 -2.78 6.86
N PHE A 47 9.18 -3.73 6.48
CA PHE A 47 9.40 -5.17 6.62
C PHE A 47 9.45 -5.79 5.22
N ASP A 48 10.63 -5.76 4.60
CA ASP A 48 10.84 -6.20 3.21
C ASP A 48 10.87 -7.72 3.04
N ASP A 49 10.95 -8.46 4.14
CA ASP A 49 10.86 -9.92 4.21
C ASP A 49 9.42 -10.45 4.33
N LEU A 50 8.44 -9.58 4.65
CA LEU A 50 7.03 -9.96 4.68
C LEU A 50 6.44 -10.04 3.25
N PRO A 51 5.46 -10.93 3.03
CA PRO A 51 4.81 -11.05 1.73
C PRO A 51 4.05 -9.78 1.35
N PRO A 52 3.76 -9.58 0.04
CA PRO A 52 2.93 -8.48 -0.42
C PRO A 52 1.59 -8.44 0.31
N VAL A 53 1.05 -7.25 0.51
CA VAL A 53 -0.29 -7.03 1.08
C VAL A 53 -1.23 -6.43 0.06
N VAL A 54 -2.51 -6.82 0.14
CA VAL A 54 -3.61 -6.26 -0.66
C VAL A 54 -4.77 -5.99 0.28
N GLY A 55 -5.42 -4.84 0.15
CA GLY A 55 -6.57 -4.50 0.98
C GLY A 55 -7.22 -3.19 0.59
N TYR A 56 -8.37 -2.91 1.19
CA TYR A 56 -9.14 -1.69 0.95
C TYR A 56 -8.72 -0.58 1.92
N ALA A 57 -8.55 0.63 1.41
CA ALA A 57 -8.02 1.77 2.15
C ALA A 57 -9.01 2.30 3.20
N ALA A 58 -8.58 2.36 4.46
CA ALA A 58 -9.21 3.13 5.51
C ALA A 58 -8.34 4.37 5.78
N THR A 59 -8.81 5.55 5.40
CA THR A 59 -8.01 6.77 5.36
C THR A 59 -8.16 7.63 6.62
N ALA A 60 -7.06 8.26 7.03
CA ALA A 60 -7.05 9.25 8.11
C ALA A 60 -5.95 10.29 7.88
N ARG A 61 -6.09 11.45 8.55
CA ARG A 61 -5.02 12.45 8.66
C ARG A 61 -4.65 12.66 10.12
N ILE A 62 -3.37 12.87 10.36
CA ILE A 62 -2.81 13.14 11.69
C ILE A 62 -1.96 14.40 11.69
N ARG A 63 -1.71 14.90 12.90
CA ARG A 63 -0.61 15.79 13.24
C ARG A 63 0.27 15.14 14.28
N SER A 64 1.55 15.49 14.30
CA SER A 64 2.51 14.89 15.23
C SER A 64 3.44 15.91 15.90
N SER A 65 3.54 17.13 15.36
CA SER A 65 4.49 18.16 15.81
C SER A 65 4.01 18.94 17.02
N ASP A 66 2.72 19.28 17.07
CA ASP A 66 2.13 20.13 18.08
C ASP A 66 1.00 19.44 18.85
N PRO A 67 0.76 19.80 20.14
CA PRO A 67 -0.34 19.25 20.90
C PRO A 67 -1.69 19.64 20.28
N PRO A 68 -2.76 18.83 20.46
CA PRO A 68 -4.10 19.18 20.02
C PRO A 68 -4.58 20.47 20.70
N MET A 69 -5.29 21.32 19.94
CA MET A 69 -5.69 22.67 20.39
C MET A 69 -6.68 22.65 21.57
N GLU A 70 -7.48 21.62 21.75
CA GLU A 70 -8.32 21.42 22.92
C GLU A 70 -7.66 20.38 23.82
N GLY A 71 -7.39 20.74 25.09
CA GLY A 71 -6.65 20.00 26.10
C GLY A 71 -6.98 18.52 26.21
N GLY A 72 -6.74 17.82 25.14
CA GLY A 72 -6.90 16.38 25.00
C GLY A 72 -5.96 15.69 25.97
N ASN A 73 -6.54 14.86 26.82
CA ASN A 73 -5.81 13.99 27.71
C ASN A 73 -4.79 13.21 26.85
N TYR A 74 -3.51 13.21 27.21
CA TYR A 74 -2.45 12.45 26.52
C TYR A 74 -2.80 10.97 26.28
N TYR A 75 -3.74 10.42 27.07
CA TYR A 75 -4.31 9.09 26.90
C TYR A 75 -5.53 9.00 25.95
N GLY A 76 -6.11 10.11 25.50
CA GLY A 76 -7.19 10.16 24.49
C GLY A 76 -6.80 9.67 23.08
N TYR A 77 -5.56 9.38 22.90
CA TYR A 77 -4.88 8.74 21.81
C TYR A 77 -5.40 7.30 21.51
N TYR A 78 -5.85 6.55 22.54
CA TYR A 78 -6.46 5.24 22.38
C TYR A 78 -7.99 5.27 22.39
N ASP A 79 -8.61 6.38 22.75
CA ASP A 79 -10.07 6.50 22.89
C ASP A 79 -10.68 7.18 21.64
N ARG A 80 -10.61 6.48 20.51
CA ARG A 80 -11.16 6.94 19.22
C ARG A 80 -12.09 5.90 18.62
N GLY A 81 -13.15 5.55 19.39
CA GLY A 81 -14.18 4.61 18.96
C GLY A 81 -14.85 4.99 17.64
N ASP A 82 -14.97 6.28 17.33
CA ASP A 82 -15.46 6.81 16.06
C ASP A 82 -14.55 6.41 14.87
N TRP A 83 -13.22 6.54 15.05
CA TRP A 83 -12.25 6.12 14.05
C TRP A 83 -12.28 4.61 13.83
N TRP A 84 -12.28 3.81 14.91
CA TRP A 84 -12.34 2.35 14.81
C TRP A 84 -13.62 1.87 14.11
N ALA A 85 -14.75 2.52 14.41
CA ALA A 85 -16.01 2.25 13.74
C ALA A 85 -15.97 2.64 12.25
N SER A 86 -15.24 3.70 11.89
CA SER A 86 -15.01 4.08 10.48
C SER A 86 -14.16 3.04 9.76
N VAL A 87 -13.06 2.58 10.36
CA VAL A 87 -12.22 1.50 9.81
C VAL A 87 -13.05 0.23 9.59
N ALA A 88 -13.88 -0.14 10.57
CA ALA A 88 -14.71 -1.34 10.49
C ALA A 88 -15.74 -1.34 9.35
N LYS A 89 -16.12 -0.18 8.79
CA LYS A 89 -17.02 -0.06 7.63
C LYS A 89 -16.35 -0.40 6.29
N ILE A 90 -15.04 -0.35 6.21
CA ILE A 90 -14.29 -0.68 5.00
C ILE A 90 -14.30 -2.21 4.79
N PRO A 91 -14.45 -2.71 3.56
CA PRO A 91 -14.39 -4.16 3.27
C PRO A 91 -13.06 -4.80 3.71
N HIS A 92 -13.07 -6.07 4.07
CA HIS A 92 -11.88 -6.86 4.37
C HIS A 92 -11.17 -7.37 3.10
N PRO A 93 -9.83 -7.58 3.15
CA PRO A 93 -8.88 -7.08 4.16
C PRO A 93 -8.68 -5.58 4.04
N ARG A 94 -8.28 -4.91 5.13
CA ARG A 94 -8.10 -3.46 5.18
C ARG A 94 -6.64 -3.06 5.23
N ILE A 95 -6.32 -1.90 4.67
CA ILE A 95 -5.04 -1.20 4.86
C ILE A 95 -5.36 0.19 5.36
N VAL A 96 -4.80 0.56 6.52
CA VAL A 96 -4.95 1.91 7.04
C VAL A 96 -3.98 2.84 6.32
N VAL A 97 -4.46 3.95 5.78
CA VAL A 97 -3.66 4.95 5.04
C VAL A 97 -3.72 6.27 5.78
N ILE A 98 -2.61 6.66 6.40
CA ILE A 98 -2.53 7.80 7.32
C ILE A 98 -1.61 8.86 6.78
N GLU A 99 -2.16 10.02 6.44
CA GLU A 99 -1.38 11.20 6.08
C GLU A 99 -1.01 12.00 7.33
N ASP A 100 0.28 12.20 7.59
CA ASP A 100 0.78 13.21 8.51
C ASP A 100 0.84 14.53 7.74
N ILE A 101 -0.03 15.48 8.11
CA ILE A 101 -0.20 16.78 7.44
C ILE A 101 0.76 17.85 7.94
N ASP A 102 1.68 17.52 8.84
CA ASP A 102 2.72 18.45 9.29
C ASP A 102 3.80 18.66 8.22
N THR A 103 4.53 19.74 8.34
CA THR A 103 5.61 20.08 7.42
C THR A 103 6.89 20.41 8.21
N PRO A 104 7.91 19.52 8.19
CA PRO A 104 7.92 18.20 7.56
C PRO A 104 7.10 17.16 8.33
N PRO A 105 6.59 16.07 7.68
CA PRO A 105 5.87 15.01 8.35
C PRO A 105 6.82 14.09 9.14
N GLY A 106 6.27 13.26 10.05
CA GLY A 106 7.01 12.19 10.72
C GLY A 106 7.79 12.59 11.97
N ARG A 107 7.39 13.66 12.65
CA ARG A 107 7.95 14.06 13.94
C ARG A 107 7.66 13.02 15.02
N GLY A 108 6.46 12.46 15.03
CA GLY A 108 6.00 11.43 15.96
C GLY A 108 5.30 10.29 15.23
N ALA A 109 5.26 9.12 15.84
CA ALA A 109 4.62 7.93 15.30
C ALA A 109 3.26 7.68 15.96
N LEU A 110 2.18 7.64 15.17
CA LEU A 110 0.88 7.19 15.67
C LEU A 110 0.87 5.66 15.82
N VAL A 111 1.40 4.93 14.83
CA VAL A 111 1.32 3.47 14.79
C VAL A 111 2.60 2.85 15.34
N GLY A 112 2.44 2.13 16.44
CA GLY A 112 3.39 1.21 17.07
C GLY A 112 2.69 -0.08 17.44
N GLU A 113 3.24 -0.83 18.40
CA GLU A 113 2.77 -2.16 18.78
C GLU A 113 1.27 -2.20 19.14
N VAL A 114 0.80 -1.30 20.01
CA VAL A 114 -0.58 -1.29 20.47
C VAL A 114 -1.55 -1.02 19.32
N HIS A 115 -1.29 0.04 18.51
CA HIS A 115 -2.14 0.34 17.37
C HIS A 115 -2.13 -0.77 16.31
N ALA A 116 -0.97 -1.36 16.03
CA ALA A 116 -0.89 -2.48 15.10
C ALA A 116 -1.78 -3.65 15.53
N ASN A 117 -1.77 -4.01 16.83
CA ASN A 117 -2.63 -5.07 17.36
C ASN A 117 -4.12 -4.72 17.33
N ILE A 118 -4.48 -3.47 17.62
CA ILE A 118 -5.87 -2.99 17.46
C ILE A 118 -6.31 -3.09 16.00
N LEU A 119 -5.48 -2.62 15.07
CA LEU A 119 -5.78 -2.64 13.64
C LEU A 119 -5.88 -4.08 13.11
N LEU A 120 -5.02 -5.00 13.57
CA LEU A 120 -5.13 -6.43 13.27
C LEU A 120 -6.47 -7.00 13.74
N ALA A 121 -6.90 -6.68 14.97
CA ALA A 121 -8.20 -7.10 15.49
C ALA A 121 -9.38 -6.54 14.66
N LEU A 122 -9.19 -5.37 14.02
CA LEU A 122 -10.14 -4.79 13.08
C LEU A 122 -9.96 -5.35 11.64
N GLY A 123 -9.16 -6.39 11.43
CA GLY A 123 -8.94 -7.02 10.13
C GLY A 123 -8.11 -6.18 9.15
N CYS A 124 -7.25 -5.30 9.68
CA CYS A 124 -6.26 -4.61 8.86
C CYS A 124 -5.01 -5.49 8.70
N VAL A 125 -4.39 -5.44 7.54
CA VAL A 125 -3.17 -6.19 7.21
C VAL A 125 -1.91 -5.32 7.18
N GLY A 126 -2.06 -4.01 7.30
CA GLY A 126 -0.93 -3.09 7.32
C GLY A 126 -1.34 -1.63 7.39
N VAL A 127 -0.31 -0.78 7.48
CA VAL A 127 -0.40 0.68 7.46
C VAL A 127 0.48 1.28 6.39
N VAL A 128 0.00 2.35 5.77
CA VAL A 128 0.73 3.21 4.83
C VAL A 128 0.70 4.63 5.37
N THR A 129 1.86 5.27 5.57
CA THR A 129 1.93 6.66 6.07
C THR A 129 3.15 7.40 5.52
N ASN A 130 2.99 8.67 5.17
CA ASN A 130 4.13 9.57 4.93
C ASN A 130 4.80 10.01 6.24
N GLY A 131 4.13 9.78 7.38
CA GLY A 131 4.63 10.03 8.72
C GLY A 131 5.59 8.93 9.22
N ALA A 132 5.64 8.74 10.54
CA ALA A 132 6.51 7.78 11.19
C ALA A 132 5.76 6.58 11.80
N VAL A 133 6.49 5.47 11.92
CA VAL A 133 6.10 4.26 12.68
C VAL A 133 7.13 3.94 13.76
N ARG A 134 6.77 3.08 14.72
CA ARG A 134 7.65 2.69 15.82
C ARG A 134 7.43 1.23 16.26
N ASP A 135 8.16 0.79 17.28
CA ASP A 135 8.06 -0.55 17.90
C ASP A 135 8.27 -1.71 16.90
N LEU A 136 9.14 -1.51 15.91
CA LEU A 136 9.31 -2.43 14.78
C LEU A 136 9.57 -3.89 15.22
N PRO A 137 10.46 -4.17 16.22
CA PRO A 137 10.71 -5.55 16.65
C PRO A 137 9.48 -6.26 17.26
N ALA A 138 8.55 -5.49 17.84
CA ALA A 138 7.32 -6.03 18.41
C ALA A 138 6.21 -6.21 17.37
N VAL A 139 6.19 -5.36 16.34
CA VAL A 139 5.19 -5.44 15.27
C VAL A 139 5.53 -6.50 14.22
N HIS A 140 6.79 -6.64 13.81
CA HIS A 140 7.21 -7.57 12.77
C HIS A 140 6.68 -9.01 12.94
N PRO A 141 6.76 -9.65 14.13
CA PRO A 141 6.28 -11.02 14.33
C PRO A 141 4.76 -11.18 14.16
N THR A 142 4.00 -10.09 14.17
CA THR A 142 2.54 -10.12 13.97
C THR A 142 2.13 -10.29 12.51
N GLY A 143 3.06 -10.10 11.58
CA GLY A 143 2.78 -10.06 10.13
C GLY A 143 2.07 -8.78 9.66
N PHE A 144 1.90 -7.78 10.54
CA PHE A 144 1.32 -6.49 10.17
C PHE A 144 2.33 -5.66 9.37
N GLN A 145 2.05 -5.44 8.08
CA GLN A 145 2.97 -4.74 7.19
C GLN A 145 2.97 -3.23 7.42
N MET A 146 4.15 -2.62 7.37
CA MET A 146 4.31 -1.18 7.52
C MET A 146 5.00 -0.56 6.31
N PHE A 147 4.39 0.51 5.78
CA PHE A 147 5.00 1.40 4.79
C PHE A 147 5.03 2.80 5.40
N ALA A 148 6.21 3.39 5.52
CA ALA A 148 6.35 4.66 6.21
C ALA A 148 7.38 5.57 5.55
N GLY A 149 7.21 6.87 5.72
CA GLY A 149 8.19 7.88 5.35
C GLY A 149 9.34 7.95 6.35
N ASN A 150 9.10 7.60 7.62
CA ASN A 150 10.07 7.72 8.70
C ASN A 150 9.87 6.67 9.81
N ILE A 151 10.86 6.58 10.70
CA ILE A 151 10.81 5.80 11.95
C ILE A 151 11.08 6.78 13.10
N SER A 152 10.26 6.75 14.16
CA SER A 152 10.42 7.61 15.34
C SER A 152 10.46 6.79 16.62
N ILE A 153 11.23 7.26 17.61
CA ILE A 153 11.25 6.66 18.94
C ILE A 153 10.08 7.10 19.80
N SER A 154 9.40 8.20 19.43
CA SER A 154 8.36 8.83 20.22
C SER A 154 7.05 8.98 19.45
N HIS A 155 5.96 8.98 20.17
CA HIS A 155 4.68 9.48 19.64
C HIS A 155 4.70 10.99 19.39
N ALA A 156 5.58 11.73 20.06
CA ALA A 156 5.51 13.19 20.18
C ALA A 156 4.05 13.61 20.55
N TYR A 157 3.39 14.35 19.68
CA TYR A 157 1.99 14.74 19.87
C TYR A 157 1.06 14.10 18.83
N ALA A 158 1.45 12.93 18.28
CA ALA A 158 0.67 12.28 17.23
C ALA A 158 -0.79 12.07 17.65
N HIS A 159 -1.70 12.68 16.91
CA HIS A 159 -3.14 12.60 17.14
C HIS A 159 -3.92 12.67 15.83
N LEU A 160 -5.10 12.06 15.80
CA LEU A 160 -5.99 12.11 14.66
C LEU A 160 -6.52 13.53 14.47
N PHE A 161 -6.35 14.05 13.25
CA PHE A 161 -6.95 15.30 12.81
C PHE A 161 -8.35 15.07 12.26
N ASP A 162 -8.46 14.16 11.26
CA ASP A 162 -9.73 13.67 10.72
C ASP A 162 -9.55 12.29 10.06
N PHE A 163 -10.64 11.71 9.53
CA PHE A 163 -10.64 10.41 8.85
C PHE A 163 -11.77 10.29 7.84
N GLY A 164 -11.64 9.31 6.93
CA GLY A 164 -12.65 9.02 5.90
C GLY A 164 -12.63 9.98 4.72
N GLY A 165 -11.66 10.90 4.66
CA GLY A 165 -11.40 11.78 3.53
C GLY A 165 -10.31 11.24 2.61
N THR A 166 -10.08 11.94 1.49
CA THR A 166 -8.96 11.69 0.59
C THR A 166 -7.65 12.10 1.27
N VAL A 167 -6.59 11.30 1.07
CA VAL A 167 -5.24 11.54 1.60
C VAL A 167 -4.19 11.51 0.51
N GLU A 168 -3.06 12.16 0.74
CA GLU A 168 -1.89 12.15 -0.14
C GLU A 168 -0.67 11.54 0.56
N ILE A 169 -0.15 10.42 0.04
CA ILE A 169 1.00 9.71 0.60
C ILE A 169 2.10 9.58 -0.45
N ALA A 170 3.19 10.36 -0.28
CA ALA A 170 4.34 10.29 -1.18
C ALA A 170 3.96 10.35 -2.68
N GLY A 171 3.10 11.31 -3.04
CA GLY A 171 2.63 11.50 -4.41
C GLY A 171 1.51 10.56 -4.87
N LEU A 172 1.06 9.65 -4.00
CA LEU A 172 -0.08 8.77 -4.23
C LEU A 172 -1.33 9.35 -3.57
N THR A 173 -2.33 9.73 -4.36
CA THR A 173 -3.68 10.09 -3.88
C THR A 173 -4.47 8.81 -3.59
N VAL A 174 -5.07 8.72 -2.41
CA VAL A 174 -5.86 7.56 -1.96
C VAL A 174 -7.22 8.02 -1.43
N HIS A 175 -8.28 7.39 -1.95
CA HIS A 175 -9.65 7.59 -1.47
C HIS A 175 -10.07 6.45 -0.53
N PRO A 176 -11.00 6.72 0.41
CA PRO A 176 -11.58 5.64 1.22
C PRO A 176 -12.17 4.53 0.35
N GLY A 177 -11.81 3.28 0.63
CA GLY A 177 -12.26 2.12 -0.13
C GLY A 177 -11.46 1.81 -1.39
N ASP A 178 -10.43 2.59 -1.75
CA ASP A 178 -9.51 2.23 -2.84
C ASP A 178 -8.84 0.89 -2.57
N LEU A 179 -8.67 0.08 -3.61
CA LEU A 179 -7.91 -1.16 -3.52
C LEU A 179 -6.42 -0.85 -3.58
N ILE A 180 -5.69 -1.20 -2.52
CA ILE A 180 -4.26 -0.95 -2.35
C ILE A 180 -3.49 -2.26 -2.43
N GLN A 181 -2.35 -2.24 -3.09
CA GLN A 181 -1.33 -3.28 -3.02
C GLN A 181 0.02 -2.67 -2.63
N GLY A 182 0.77 -3.36 -1.76
CA GLY A 182 2.12 -2.95 -1.38
C GLY A 182 3.06 -4.13 -1.22
N ASP A 183 4.32 -3.93 -1.60
CA ASP A 183 5.45 -4.83 -1.36
C ASP A 183 6.75 -4.05 -1.15
N LEU A 184 7.90 -4.71 -1.22
CA LEU A 184 9.23 -4.09 -1.02
C LEU A 184 9.50 -2.89 -1.95
N HIS A 185 8.78 -2.73 -3.08
CA HIS A 185 8.98 -1.61 -4.01
C HIS A 185 8.14 -0.38 -3.66
N GLY A 186 7.17 -0.51 -2.73
CA GLY A 186 6.26 0.56 -2.33
C GLY A 186 4.79 0.18 -2.48
N VAL A 187 3.93 1.17 -2.64
CA VAL A 187 2.47 1.01 -2.61
C VAL A 187 1.85 1.58 -3.89
N GLN A 188 0.81 0.92 -4.37
CA GLN A 188 -0.01 1.39 -5.50
C GLN A 188 -1.50 1.17 -5.26
N THR A 189 -2.33 1.97 -5.94
CA THR A 189 -3.75 1.70 -6.07
C THR A 189 -3.99 0.79 -7.28
N ILE A 190 -4.98 -0.10 -7.18
CA ILE A 190 -5.46 -0.93 -8.30
C ILE A 190 -6.84 -0.40 -8.69
N PRO A 191 -7.03 0.13 -9.93
CA PRO A 191 -8.33 0.61 -10.38
C PRO A 191 -9.37 -0.49 -10.31
N ARG A 192 -10.47 -0.23 -9.60
CA ARG A 192 -11.47 -1.26 -9.26
C ARG A 192 -12.17 -1.84 -10.49
N GLU A 193 -12.34 -1.04 -11.53
CA GLU A 193 -12.99 -1.43 -12.79
C GLU A 193 -12.25 -2.52 -13.57
N ILE A 194 -10.93 -2.68 -13.34
CA ILE A 194 -10.10 -3.69 -13.99
C ILE A 194 -9.51 -4.72 -13.01
N ALA A 195 -9.73 -4.54 -11.71
CA ALA A 195 -9.04 -5.30 -10.66
C ALA A 195 -9.17 -6.83 -10.80
N ASN A 196 -10.33 -7.31 -11.28
CA ASN A 196 -10.57 -8.73 -11.54
C ASN A 196 -9.82 -9.27 -12.77
N GLN A 197 -9.38 -8.40 -13.69
CA GLN A 197 -8.66 -8.78 -14.92
C GLN A 197 -7.14 -8.71 -14.76
N VAL A 198 -6.67 -7.89 -13.82
CA VAL A 198 -5.24 -7.64 -13.58
C VAL A 198 -4.44 -8.93 -13.33
N PRO A 199 -4.89 -9.91 -12.50
CA PRO A 199 -4.12 -11.12 -12.26
C PRO A 199 -3.83 -11.93 -13.52
N ALA A 200 -4.84 -12.15 -14.36
CA ALA A 200 -4.69 -12.89 -15.61
C ALA A 200 -3.72 -12.17 -16.56
N LYS A 201 -3.85 -10.84 -16.69
CA LYS A 201 -2.97 -10.03 -17.53
C LYS A 201 -1.53 -10.00 -16.99
N ALA A 202 -1.35 -9.94 -15.70
CA ALA A 202 -0.03 -10.01 -15.06
C ALA A 202 0.67 -11.36 -15.36
N LEU A 203 -0.05 -12.47 -15.26
CA LEU A 203 0.49 -13.78 -15.57
C LEU A 203 0.87 -13.93 -17.06
N GLU A 204 0.06 -13.40 -17.98
CA GLU A 204 0.40 -13.33 -19.42
C GLU A 204 1.73 -12.58 -19.63
N LEU A 205 1.87 -11.40 -19.03
CA LEU A 205 3.10 -10.61 -19.12
C LEU A 205 4.29 -11.32 -18.49
N ALA A 206 4.10 -12.00 -17.36
CA ALA A 206 5.15 -12.80 -16.73
C ALA A 206 5.65 -13.93 -17.64
N ALA A 207 4.74 -14.62 -18.32
CA ALA A 207 5.11 -15.66 -19.29
C ALA A 207 5.95 -15.08 -20.45
N LYS A 208 5.50 -13.98 -21.06
CA LYS A 208 6.25 -13.28 -22.11
C LYS A 208 7.65 -12.85 -21.65
N ARG A 209 7.75 -12.26 -20.44
CA ARG A 209 9.04 -11.88 -19.85
C ARG A 209 9.96 -13.09 -19.62
N LYS A 210 9.40 -14.23 -19.15
CA LYS A 210 10.17 -15.45 -18.91
C LYS A 210 10.81 -15.98 -20.20
N GLU A 211 10.09 -15.96 -21.32
CA GLU A 211 10.61 -16.35 -22.63
C GLU A 211 11.78 -15.44 -23.06
N LEU A 212 11.64 -14.13 -22.91
CA LEU A 212 12.70 -13.17 -23.25
C LEU A 212 13.95 -13.37 -22.38
N ILE A 213 13.74 -13.56 -21.06
CA ILE A 213 14.84 -13.82 -20.11
C ILE A 213 15.55 -15.15 -20.45
N ALA A 214 14.79 -16.19 -20.82
CA ALA A 214 15.35 -17.47 -21.22
C ALA A 214 16.26 -17.33 -22.47
N LEU A 215 15.81 -16.55 -23.47
CA LEU A 215 16.65 -16.23 -24.63
C LEU A 215 17.93 -15.51 -24.22
N CYS A 216 17.84 -14.48 -23.35
CA CYS A 216 19.01 -13.73 -22.87
C CYS A 216 20.04 -14.58 -22.11
N ARG A 217 19.60 -15.70 -21.53
CA ARG A 217 20.44 -16.65 -20.77
C ARG A 217 20.89 -17.85 -21.61
N SER A 218 20.45 -17.98 -22.87
CA SER A 218 20.81 -19.09 -23.74
C SER A 218 22.20 -18.91 -24.34
N GLN A 219 22.83 -20.03 -24.73
CA GLN A 219 24.11 -20.00 -25.46
C GLN A 219 23.94 -19.47 -26.90
N ASP A 220 22.72 -19.51 -27.44
CA ASP A 220 22.41 -19.07 -28.79
C ASP A 220 22.02 -17.59 -28.85
N PHE A 221 22.22 -16.83 -27.75
CA PHE A 221 21.86 -15.41 -27.68
C PHE A 221 22.57 -14.59 -28.76
N SER A 222 21.80 -13.82 -29.51
CA SER A 222 22.30 -12.80 -30.45
C SER A 222 21.35 -11.60 -30.48
N ILE A 223 21.88 -10.44 -30.88
CA ILE A 223 21.09 -9.21 -31.05
C ILE A 223 19.96 -9.42 -32.08
N SER A 224 20.21 -10.20 -33.12
CA SER A 224 19.19 -10.52 -34.13
C SER A 224 18.03 -11.32 -33.54
N MET A 225 18.30 -12.37 -32.76
CA MET A 225 17.28 -13.17 -32.08
C MET A 225 16.52 -12.34 -31.03
N LEU A 226 17.21 -11.48 -30.26
CA LEU A 226 16.57 -10.57 -29.32
C LEU A 226 15.60 -9.62 -30.05
N SER A 227 16.03 -9.01 -31.15
CA SER A 227 15.20 -8.10 -31.94
C SER A 227 13.97 -8.79 -32.52
N GLN A 228 14.11 -10.03 -33.00
CA GLN A 228 12.99 -10.84 -33.48
C GLN A 228 12.03 -11.17 -32.33
N LYS A 229 12.54 -11.68 -31.20
CA LYS A 229 11.71 -12.03 -30.03
C LYS A 229 10.93 -10.86 -29.48
N VAL A 230 11.54 -9.69 -29.39
CA VAL A 230 10.85 -8.45 -28.95
C VAL A 230 9.71 -8.06 -29.91
N LYS A 231 9.85 -8.26 -31.21
CA LYS A 231 8.77 -8.01 -32.18
C LYS A 231 7.61 -9.01 -31.99
N GLU A 232 7.91 -10.30 -31.82
CA GLU A 232 6.91 -11.35 -31.57
C GLU A 232 6.10 -11.09 -30.27
N LEU A 233 6.74 -10.59 -29.22
CA LEU A 233 6.08 -10.33 -27.94
C LEU A 233 5.20 -9.05 -27.94
N LYS A 234 5.38 -8.18 -28.95
CA LYS A 234 4.57 -6.96 -29.15
C LYS A 234 3.32 -7.20 -30.00
N SER A 235 3.29 -8.27 -30.76
CA SER A 235 2.12 -8.71 -31.53
C SER A 235 1.14 -9.46 -30.64
#